data_fe752372a422b92d18273175e1047e46
#
_entry.id   fe752372a422b92d18273175e1047e46
#
_cell.length_a   1.000
_cell.length_b   1.000
_cell.length_c   1.000
_cell.angle_alpha   90.00
_cell.angle_beta   90.00
_cell.angle_gamma   90.00
#
_symmetry.space_group_name_H-M   'P 1'
#
loop_
_entity.id
_entity.type
_entity.pdbx_description
1 polymer ?
#
loop_
_entity_poly.entity_id
_entity_poly.type
_entity_poly.pdbx_seq_one_letter_code
_entity_poly.pdbx_strand_id
1 'polypeptide(L)'
;MEELGLEECFIGGHPMAGSEKTGYDNASDILLENAFYAITPTKATTQDMLARYIELVRLTGAIPVVLDPEHHDYSVAGISHVPHIIAASLVNLIKHSDDEAGTMKLLAAGGFKDITRIASSSPQMWEQICTTNTDAIVKLLGDYIDLSLIHI
;
A
#
# COMPACT_ATOMS: atom_id res chain seq x y z
N MET A 1 -19.47 4.08 3.35
CA MET A 1 -19.98 4.44 4.69
C MET A 1 -21.24 5.31 4.59
N GLU A 2 -21.26 6.30 3.71
CA GLU A 2 -22.45 7.12 3.42
C GLU A 2 -23.66 6.24 3.05
N GLU A 3 -23.52 5.32 2.11
CA GLU A 3 -24.58 4.41 1.69
C GLU A 3 -25.17 3.52 2.81
N LEU A 4 -24.39 3.28 3.87
CA LEU A 4 -24.79 2.46 5.01
C LEU A 4 -25.26 3.29 6.21
N GLY A 5 -25.20 4.62 6.15
CA GLY A 5 -25.56 5.52 7.25
C GLY A 5 -24.68 5.34 8.49
N LEU A 6 -23.43 4.93 8.33
CA LEU A 6 -22.49 4.64 9.42
C LEU A 6 -21.44 5.74 9.64
N GLU A 7 -21.57 6.89 9.00
CA GLU A 7 -20.59 7.97 9.06
C GLU A 7 -20.36 8.51 10.48
N GLU A 8 -21.40 8.55 11.30
CA GLU A 8 -21.34 9.06 12.66
C GLU A 8 -20.58 8.14 13.64
N CYS A 9 -20.37 6.87 13.27
CA CYS A 9 -19.68 5.90 14.12
C CYS A 9 -18.47 5.25 13.45
N PHE A 10 -17.99 5.81 12.35
CA PHE A 10 -16.84 5.30 11.61
C PHE A 10 -15.73 6.33 11.50
N ILE A 11 -14.51 5.91 11.80
CA ILE A 11 -13.28 6.63 11.49
C ILE A 11 -12.35 5.64 10.81
N GLY A 12 -11.90 5.95 9.59
CA GLY A 12 -10.94 5.10 8.89
C GLY A 12 -9.58 5.11 9.59
N GLY A 13 -8.92 3.96 9.59
CA GLY A 13 -7.59 3.81 10.14
C GLY A 13 -6.75 2.84 9.33
N HIS A 14 -5.50 3.24 9.02
CA HIS A 14 -4.57 2.43 8.25
C HIS A 14 -3.18 2.48 8.89
N PRO A 15 -2.78 1.43 9.63
CA PRO A 15 -1.40 1.33 10.10
C PRO A 15 -0.46 1.08 8.92
N MET A 16 0.53 1.97 8.75
CA MET A 16 1.58 1.82 7.73
C MET A 16 2.64 0.82 8.22
N ALA A 17 2.17 -0.38 8.56
CA ALA A 17 2.96 -1.48 9.10
C ALA A 17 2.45 -2.80 8.53
N GLY A 18 3.35 -3.76 8.38
CA GLY A 18 3.01 -5.08 7.86
C GLY A 18 4.23 -5.81 7.32
N SER A 19 4.00 -7.04 6.93
CA SER A 19 5.01 -7.87 6.27
C SER A 19 4.33 -8.72 5.20
N GLU A 20 5.12 -9.29 4.30
CA GLU A 20 4.67 -10.27 3.32
C GLU A 20 4.27 -11.63 3.95
N LYS A 21 4.53 -11.82 5.24
CA LYS A 21 4.17 -13.04 5.97
C LYS A 21 2.72 -12.98 6.43
N THR A 22 2.03 -14.11 6.40
CA THR A 22 0.63 -14.24 6.80
C THR A 22 0.48 -15.20 7.97
N GLY A 23 -0.65 -15.08 8.69
CA GLY A 23 -1.03 -15.95 9.78
C GLY A 23 -0.56 -15.49 11.14
N TYR A 24 -1.21 -16.04 12.17
CA TYR A 24 -1.01 -15.68 13.57
C TYR A 24 0.44 -15.93 14.06
N ASP A 25 1.09 -16.95 13.56
CA ASP A 25 2.48 -17.29 13.94
C ASP A 25 3.51 -16.22 13.54
N ASN A 26 3.11 -15.27 12.68
CA ASN A 26 3.92 -14.12 12.27
C ASN A 26 3.47 -12.81 12.91
N ALA A 27 2.55 -12.86 13.89
CA ALA A 27 2.16 -11.69 14.67
C ALA A 27 3.33 -11.20 15.55
N SER A 28 3.39 -9.88 15.74
CA SER A 28 4.39 -9.25 16.61
C SER A 28 3.69 -8.20 17.48
N ASP A 29 4.00 -8.20 18.76
CA ASP A 29 3.50 -7.23 19.75
C ASP A 29 4.05 -5.81 19.53
N ILE A 30 5.19 -5.70 18.83
CA ILE A 30 5.83 -4.42 18.48
C ILE A 30 5.52 -3.94 17.05
N LEU A 31 4.60 -4.63 16.33
CA LEU A 31 4.34 -4.33 14.91
C LEU A 31 3.95 -2.88 14.65
N LEU A 32 3.25 -2.26 15.58
CA LEU A 32 2.77 -0.88 15.46
C LEU A 32 3.72 0.15 16.09
N GLU A 33 4.73 -0.27 16.84
CA GLU A 33 5.66 0.66 17.50
C GLU A 33 6.40 1.53 16.48
N ASN A 34 6.30 2.86 16.66
CA ASN A 34 6.89 3.87 15.77
C ASN A 34 6.38 3.83 14.32
N ALA A 35 5.38 3.00 13.99
CA ALA A 35 4.74 3.02 12.67
C ALA A 35 3.82 4.24 12.54
N PHE A 36 3.83 4.88 11.38
CA PHE A 36 2.80 5.87 11.07
C PHE A 36 1.44 5.19 10.97
N TYR A 37 0.42 5.82 11.52
CA TYR A 37 -0.96 5.33 11.47
C TYR A 37 -1.84 6.43 10.86
N ALA A 38 -2.23 6.24 9.60
CA ALA A 38 -3.14 7.16 8.93
C ALA A 38 -4.54 7.07 9.53
N ILE A 39 -5.12 8.22 9.87
CA ILE A 39 -6.49 8.35 10.38
C ILE A 39 -7.27 9.20 9.39
N THR A 40 -8.36 8.64 8.85
CA THR A 40 -9.20 9.33 7.87
C THR A 40 -10.61 9.55 8.44
N PRO A 41 -10.85 10.71 9.11
CA PRO A 41 -12.14 11.02 9.66
C PRO A 41 -13.19 11.25 8.56
N THR A 42 -14.46 10.94 8.86
CA THR A 42 -15.59 11.30 8.02
C THR A 42 -16.03 12.76 8.29
N LYS A 43 -16.93 13.29 7.47
CA LYS A 43 -17.54 14.61 7.71
C LYS A 43 -18.36 14.66 9.00
N ALA A 44 -18.86 13.50 9.46
CA ALA A 44 -19.63 13.37 10.69
C ALA A 44 -18.77 13.15 11.95
N THR A 45 -17.45 12.92 11.78
CA THR A 45 -16.53 12.72 12.91
C THR A 45 -16.41 13.96 13.76
N THR A 46 -16.79 13.86 15.03
CA THR A 46 -16.63 14.98 15.98
C THR A 46 -15.19 15.11 16.46
N GLN A 47 -14.81 16.30 16.94
CA GLN A 47 -13.48 16.54 17.50
C GLN A 47 -13.17 15.63 18.70
N ASP A 48 -14.16 15.35 19.55
CA ASP A 48 -14.01 14.44 20.70
C ASP A 48 -13.74 13.00 20.24
N MET A 49 -14.48 12.49 19.26
CA MET A 49 -14.24 11.16 18.68
C MET A 49 -12.84 11.06 18.08
N LEU A 50 -12.44 12.05 17.29
CA LEU A 50 -11.12 12.10 16.69
C LEU A 50 -10.01 12.13 17.73
N ALA A 51 -10.15 12.96 18.77
CA ALA A 51 -9.17 13.07 19.84
C ALA A 51 -9.00 11.74 20.61
N ARG A 52 -10.11 11.06 20.93
CA ARG A 52 -10.07 9.73 21.57
C ARG A 52 -9.42 8.67 20.68
N TYR A 53 -9.70 8.69 19.39
CA TYR A 53 -9.10 7.74 18.46
C TYR A 53 -7.60 7.96 18.28
N ILE A 54 -7.16 9.23 18.18
CA ILE A 54 -5.75 9.61 18.18
C ILE A 54 -5.03 9.07 19.44
N GLU A 55 -5.64 9.24 20.61
CA GLU A 55 -5.06 8.74 21.86
C GLU A 55 -4.97 7.22 21.89
N LEU A 56 -6.02 6.53 21.43
CA LEU A 56 -6.02 5.07 21.28
C LEU A 56 -4.87 4.61 20.38
N VAL A 57 -4.66 5.26 19.24
CA VAL A 57 -3.56 4.95 18.31
C VAL A 57 -2.20 5.16 19.00
N ARG A 58 -2.02 6.24 19.76
CA ARG A 58 -0.78 6.49 20.52
C ARG A 58 -0.50 5.41 21.57
N LEU A 59 -1.54 4.90 22.22
CA LEU A 59 -1.40 3.82 23.20
C LEU A 59 -0.88 2.51 22.60
N THR A 60 -1.02 2.31 21.28
CA THR A 60 -0.41 1.17 20.57
C THR A 60 1.07 1.38 20.23
N GLY A 61 1.65 2.54 20.57
CA GLY A 61 3.02 2.92 20.17
C GLY A 61 3.12 3.52 18.77
N ALA A 62 2.02 3.64 18.02
CA ALA A 62 2.01 4.19 16.68
C ALA A 62 1.97 5.72 16.67
N ILE A 63 2.38 6.32 15.56
CA ILE A 63 2.41 7.76 15.32
C ILE A 63 1.19 8.14 14.47
N PRO A 64 0.14 8.76 15.04
CA PRO A 64 -1.06 9.12 14.29
C PRO A 64 -0.81 10.26 13.31
N VAL A 65 -1.32 10.11 12.09
CA VAL A 65 -1.33 11.13 11.04
C VAL A 65 -2.76 11.29 10.53
N VAL A 66 -3.36 12.46 10.72
CA VAL A 66 -4.72 12.73 10.26
C VAL A 66 -4.67 13.26 8.83
N LEU A 67 -5.38 12.59 7.92
CA LEU A 67 -5.45 12.92 6.50
C LEU A 67 -6.92 12.88 6.06
N ASP A 68 -7.27 13.61 4.99
CA ASP A 68 -8.51 13.32 4.28
C ASP A 68 -8.38 12.02 3.47
N PRO A 69 -9.49 11.32 3.18
CA PRO A 69 -9.45 10.02 2.49
C PRO A 69 -8.81 10.09 1.10
N GLU A 70 -9.07 11.13 0.31
CA GLU A 70 -8.52 11.27 -1.05
C GLU A 70 -7.00 11.45 -1.01
N HIS A 71 -6.52 12.26 -0.06
CA HIS A 71 -5.08 12.46 0.13
C HIS A 71 -4.39 11.16 0.61
N HIS A 72 -5.04 10.41 1.51
CA HIS A 72 -4.56 9.09 1.92
C HIS A 72 -4.43 8.15 0.73
N ASP A 73 -5.51 7.99 -0.06
CA ASP A 73 -5.57 7.04 -1.17
C ASP A 73 -4.55 7.38 -2.26
N TYR A 74 -4.38 8.67 -2.57
CA TYR A 74 -3.36 9.13 -3.52
C TYR A 74 -1.94 8.87 -3.01
N SER A 75 -1.68 9.15 -1.72
CA SER A 75 -0.36 8.94 -1.11
C SER A 75 0.01 7.46 -1.10
N VAL A 76 -0.92 6.60 -0.67
CA VAL A 76 -0.69 5.14 -0.62
C VAL A 76 -0.55 4.54 -2.02
N ALA A 77 -1.28 5.08 -3.01
CA ALA A 77 -1.07 4.68 -4.40
C ALA A 77 0.37 4.91 -4.84
N GLY A 78 0.96 6.08 -4.51
CA GLY A 78 2.32 6.43 -4.90
C GLY A 78 3.41 5.63 -4.20
N ILE A 79 3.28 5.38 -2.91
CA ILE A 79 4.35 4.76 -2.11
C ILE A 79 4.23 3.24 -1.95
N SER A 80 3.07 2.67 -2.29
CA SER A 80 2.79 1.24 -2.11
C SER A 80 2.25 0.58 -3.38
N HIS A 81 1.13 1.08 -3.93
CA HIS A 81 0.43 0.36 -4.99
C HIS A 81 1.18 0.40 -6.33
N VAL A 82 1.61 1.56 -6.78
CA VAL A 82 2.39 1.71 -8.03
C VAL A 82 3.71 0.96 -7.97
N PRO A 83 4.53 1.05 -6.90
CA PRO A 83 5.73 0.23 -6.75
C PRO A 83 5.46 -1.27 -6.87
N HIS A 84 4.38 -1.78 -6.28
CA HIS A 84 4.03 -3.20 -6.41
C HIS A 84 3.66 -3.59 -7.84
N ILE A 85 2.85 -2.77 -8.52
CA ILE A 85 2.46 -3.01 -9.92
C ILE A 85 3.68 -3.02 -10.82
N ILE A 86 4.62 -2.09 -10.62
CA ILE A 86 5.88 -2.04 -11.37
C ILE A 86 6.71 -3.31 -11.13
N ALA A 87 6.85 -3.73 -9.87
CA ALA A 87 7.58 -4.94 -9.50
C ALA A 87 6.97 -6.19 -10.14
N ALA A 88 5.64 -6.36 -10.05
CA ALA A 88 4.93 -7.48 -10.64
C ALA A 88 5.02 -7.47 -12.17
N SER A 89 4.90 -6.30 -12.80
CA SER A 89 5.05 -6.12 -14.25
C SER A 89 6.46 -6.46 -14.71
N LEU A 90 7.49 -6.07 -13.96
CA LEU A 90 8.89 -6.39 -14.26
C LEU A 90 9.15 -7.90 -14.21
N VAL A 91 8.62 -8.60 -13.20
CA VAL A 91 8.70 -10.07 -13.10
C VAL A 91 8.05 -10.72 -14.31
N ASN A 92 6.86 -10.28 -14.69
CA ASN A 92 6.13 -10.81 -15.83
C ASN A 92 6.85 -10.51 -17.16
N LEU A 93 7.41 -9.31 -17.31
CA LEU A 93 8.21 -8.95 -18.49
C LEU A 93 9.38 -9.93 -18.68
N ILE A 94 10.17 -10.15 -17.63
CA ILE A 94 11.31 -11.06 -17.68
C ILE A 94 10.84 -12.50 -17.97
N LYS A 95 9.78 -12.95 -17.30
CA LYS A 95 9.20 -14.28 -17.53
C LYS A 95 8.80 -14.52 -18.99
N HIS A 96 8.28 -13.50 -19.69
CA HIS A 96 7.83 -13.62 -21.07
C HIS A 96 8.95 -13.38 -22.10
N SER A 97 10.05 -12.73 -21.69
CA SER A 97 11.17 -12.40 -22.56
C SER A 97 12.35 -13.37 -22.42
N ASP A 98 12.31 -14.27 -21.42
CA ASP A 98 13.39 -15.21 -21.17
C ASP A 98 13.41 -16.32 -22.23
N ASP A 99 14.58 -16.89 -22.48
CA ASP A 99 14.75 -18.04 -23.37
C ASP A 99 14.35 -19.36 -22.69
N GLU A 100 14.35 -20.46 -23.48
CA GLU A 100 14.01 -21.79 -22.95
C GLU A 100 14.97 -22.28 -21.85
N ALA A 101 16.21 -21.79 -21.86
CA ALA A 101 17.21 -22.11 -20.83
C ALA A 101 17.03 -21.33 -19.54
N GLY A 102 16.19 -20.25 -19.53
CA GLY A 102 15.96 -19.40 -18.38
C GLY A 102 17.17 -18.52 -18.06
N THR A 103 17.86 -18.03 -19.08
CA THR A 103 19.12 -17.28 -18.93
C THR A 103 18.93 -16.00 -18.11
N MET A 104 17.87 -15.21 -18.36
CA MET A 104 17.60 -14.00 -17.57
C MET A 104 17.33 -14.33 -16.10
N LYS A 105 16.56 -15.38 -15.84
CA LYS A 105 16.29 -15.85 -14.47
C LYS A 105 17.57 -16.32 -13.78
N LEU A 106 18.43 -17.05 -14.49
CA LEU A 106 19.70 -17.53 -13.96
C LEU A 106 20.65 -16.37 -13.58
N LEU A 107 20.69 -15.34 -14.42
CA LEU A 107 21.57 -14.18 -14.22
C LEU A 107 20.97 -13.10 -13.30
N ALA A 108 19.72 -13.28 -12.84
CA ALA A 108 19.07 -12.32 -11.95
C ALA A 108 19.83 -12.16 -10.62
N ALA A 109 20.46 -11.01 -10.45
CA ALA A 109 21.27 -10.66 -9.29
C ALA A 109 20.52 -9.73 -8.32
N GLY A 110 21.24 -9.16 -7.34
CA GLY A 110 20.68 -8.37 -6.24
C GLY A 110 19.72 -7.28 -6.68
N GLY A 111 20.10 -6.42 -7.63
CA GLY A 111 19.25 -5.31 -8.07
C GLY A 111 17.87 -5.74 -8.57
N PHE A 112 17.80 -6.80 -9.37
CA PHE A 112 16.52 -7.36 -9.83
C PHE A 112 15.70 -7.94 -8.65
N LYS A 113 16.36 -8.71 -7.78
CA LYS A 113 15.70 -9.35 -6.62
C LYS A 113 15.16 -8.33 -5.63
N ASP A 114 15.90 -7.25 -5.39
CA ASP A 114 15.50 -6.20 -4.46
C ASP A 114 14.25 -5.46 -4.97
N ILE A 115 14.23 -5.06 -6.24
CA ILE A 115 13.07 -4.38 -6.85
C ILE A 115 11.85 -5.30 -6.92
N THR A 116 12.04 -6.59 -7.20
CA THR A 116 10.92 -7.54 -7.43
C THR A 116 10.48 -8.28 -6.17
N ARG A 117 11.14 -8.11 -5.04
CA ARG A 117 10.84 -8.81 -3.79
C ARG A 117 9.36 -8.67 -3.38
N ILE A 118 8.81 -7.47 -3.54
CA ILE A 118 7.42 -7.18 -3.16
C ILE A 118 6.38 -7.82 -4.10
N ALA A 119 6.77 -8.27 -5.29
CA ALA A 119 5.86 -8.90 -6.25
C ALA A 119 5.32 -10.28 -5.79
N SER A 120 5.89 -10.88 -4.74
CA SER A 120 5.49 -12.20 -4.22
C SER A 120 4.31 -12.16 -3.25
N SER A 121 3.59 -11.06 -3.16
CA SER A 121 2.41 -10.88 -2.29
C SER A 121 1.16 -11.58 -2.84
N SER A 122 0.11 -11.67 -2.00
CA SER A 122 -1.16 -12.33 -2.36
C SER A 122 -1.86 -11.67 -3.56
N PRO A 123 -2.10 -12.37 -4.67
CA PRO A 123 -2.81 -11.82 -5.82
C PRO A 123 -4.23 -11.33 -5.49
N GLN A 124 -4.96 -12.05 -4.62
CA GLN A 124 -6.33 -11.70 -4.24
C GLN A 124 -6.38 -10.38 -3.46
N MET A 125 -5.44 -10.16 -2.56
CA MET A 125 -5.32 -8.89 -1.83
C MET A 125 -5.03 -7.74 -2.80
N TRP A 126 -4.11 -7.93 -3.74
CA TRP A 126 -3.73 -6.91 -4.70
C TRP A 126 -4.81 -6.60 -5.73
N GLU A 127 -5.61 -7.60 -6.12
CA GLU A 127 -6.80 -7.38 -6.95
C GLU A 127 -7.77 -6.40 -6.26
N GLN A 128 -8.05 -6.62 -4.97
CA GLN A 128 -8.92 -5.73 -4.19
C GLN A 128 -8.33 -4.32 -4.04
N ILE A 129 -7.04 -4.20 -3.72
CA ILE A 129 -6.35 -2.92 -3.61
C ILE A 129 -6.43 -2.15 -4.94
N CYS A 130 -6.10 -2.78 -6.05
CA CYS A 130 -6.12 -2.14 -7.37
C CYS A 130 -7.54 -1.72 -7.78
N THR A 131 -8.55 -2.52 -7.44
CA THR A 131 -9.95 -2.24 -7.77
C THR A 131 -10.50 -1.08 -6.95
N THR A 132 -10.13 -0.97 -5.67
CA THR A 132 -10.65 0.07 -4.78
C THR A 132 -9.95 1.42 -4.92
N ASN A 133 -8.70 1.46 -5.43
CA ASN A 133 -7.92 2.70 -5.60
C ASN A 133 -7.46 2.91 -7.05
N THR A 134 -8.28 2.51 -8.01
CA THR A 134 -7.95 2.51 -9.45
C THR A 134 -7.54 3.88 -9.97
N ASP A 135 -8.28 4.93 -9.67
CA ASP A 135 -8.07 6.27 -10.26
C ASP A 135 -6.71 6.87 -9.87
N ALA A 136 -6.36 6.79 -8.59
CA ALA A 136 -5.07 7.28 -8.10
C ALA A 136 -3.91 6.45 -8.68
N ILE A 137 -4.07 5.13 -8.76
CA ILE A 137 -3.08 4.22 -9.35
C ILE A 137 -2.85 4.55 -10.84
N VAL A 138 -3.92 4.64 -11.63
CA VAL A 138 -3.84 4.92 -13.07
C VAL A 138 -3.16 6.26 -13.33
N LYS A 139 -3.53 7.29 -12.56
CA LYS A 139 -2.90 8.60 -12.67
C LYS A 139 -1.39 8.54 -12.42
N LEU A 140 -0.98 7.99 -11.26
CA LEU A 140 0.43 7.94 -10.88
C LEU A 140 1.27 7.00 -11.75
N LEU A 141 0.67 5.92 -12.25
CA LEU A 141 1.33 5.03 -13.20
C LEU A 141 1.55 5.71 -14.55
N GLY A 142 0.60 6.53 -15.01
CA GLY A 142 0.75 7.38 -16.18
C GLY A 142 1.91 8.36 -16.01
N ASP A 143 1.94 9.11 -14.91
CA ASP A 143 3.02 10.03 -14.58
C ASP A 143 4.41 9.30 -14.53
N TYR A 144 4.45 8.09 -14.00
CA TYR A 144 5.66 7.25 -13.97
C TYR A 144 6.12 6.85 -15.39
N ILE A 145 5.19 6.45 -16.26
CA ILE A 145 5.50 6.11 -17.66
C ILE A 145 6.08 7.31 -18.37
N ASP A 146 5.45 8.48 -18.26
CA ASP A 146 5.92 9.71 -18.88
C ASP A 146 7.32 10.09 -18.38
N LEU A 147 7.58 10.02 -17.09
CA LEU A 147 8.89 10.26 -16.51
C LEU A 147 9.95 9.26 -17.00
N SER A 148 9.59 7.98 -17.15
CA SER A 148 10.53 6.95 -17.64
C SER A 148 10.94 7.19 -19.09
N LEU A 149 10.01 7.69 -19.93
CA LEU A 149 10.28 7.99 -21.33
C LEU A 149 11.15 9.23 -21.54
N ILE A 150 11.14 10.19 -20.60
CA ILE A 150 11.98 11.38 -20.68
C ILE A 150 13.47 11.03 -20.51
N HIS A 151 13.78 9.95 -19.82
CA HIS A 151 15.16 9.53 -19.49
C HIS A 151 15.74 8.49 -20.47
N ILE A 152 14.99 8.09 -21.49
CA ILE A 152 15.44 7.23 -22.59
C ILE A 152 15.76 8.06 -23.82
#